data_18217a9303a282c940c408ae5cf236e8
#
_entry.id   18217a9303a282c940c408ae5cf236e8
#
_cell.length_a   1.000
_cell.length_b   1.000
_cell.length_c   1.000
_cell.angle_alpha   90.00
_cell.angle_beta   90.00
_cell.angle_gamma   90.00
#
_symmetry.space_group_name_H-M   'P 1'
#
loop_
_entity.id
_entity.type
_entity.pdbx_description
1 polymer ?
#
loop_
_entity_poly.entity_id
_entity_poly.type
_entity_poly.pdbx_seq_one_letter_code
_entity_poly.pdbx_strand_id
1 'polypeptide(L)'
;MWKTLLAVLLVVCLTATGIYDFVIILRGNGTGHRVTVNMNSDLTRWLADHLGKQDLLLTPEYSMNEVTMSGVMLYCGWPYYAWSAGYDTNYRADRAVEIYTATDESVLRSVVKEEKITYILFEEGSEFEQKECQEALISQTFEKVYETEDRRIRIYKTIDDE
;
A
#
# COMPACT_ATOMS: atom_id res chain seq x y z
N MET A 1 -38.27 -26.23 34.36
CA MET A 1 -37.29 -25.47 35.15
C MET A 1 -35.84 -25.75 34.77
N TRP A 2 -35.34 -26.97 34.81
CA TRP A 2 -33.94 -27.26 34.47
C TRP A 2 -33.56 -26.91 33.06
N LYS A 3 -34.36 -27.26 32.05
CA LYS A 3 -34.06 -26.94 30.64
C LYS A 3 -33.92 -25.43 30.40
N THR A 4 -34.73 -24.63 31.04
CA THR A 4 -34.66 -23.17 30.99
C THR A 4 -33.38 -22.63 31.63
N LEU A 5 -32.99 -23.20 32.77
CA LEU A 5 -31.75 -22.82 33.46
C LEU A 5 -30.51 -23.17 32.66
N LEU A 6 -30.51 -24.36 32.01
CA LEU A 6 -29.43 -24.78 31.10
C LEU A 6 -29.35 -23.88 29.86
N ALA A 7 -30.47 -23.53 29.28
CA ALA A 7 -30.51 -22.61 28.13
C ALA A 7 -29.95 -21.22 28.48
N VAL A 8 -30.35 -20.67 29.62
CA VAL A 8 -29.79 -19.38 30.10
C VAL A 8 -28.29 -19.46 30.31
N LEU A 9 -27.83 -20.54 30.96
CA LEU A 9 -26.39 -20.76 31.18
C LEU A 9 -25.61 -20.82 29.86
N LEU A 10 -26.12 -21.56 28.88
CA LEU A 10 -25.50 -21.65 27.57
C LEU A 10 -25.47 -20.29 26.86
N VAL A 11 -26.55 -19.52 26.90
CA VAL A 11 -26.57 -18.17 26.32
C VAL A 11 -25.52 -17.27 27.00
N VAL A 12 -25.42 -17.28 28.33
CA VAL A 12 -24.42 -16.48 29.06
C VAL A 12 -22.99 -16.92 28.67
N CYS A 13 -22.72 -18.22 28.60
CA CYS A 13 -21.39 -18.71 28.22
C CYS A 13 -21.02 -18.37 26.79
N LEU A 14 -21.96 -18.45 25.85
CA LEU A 14 -21.72 -18.14 24.43
C LEU A 14 -21.60 -16.62 24.15
N THR A 15 -22.28 -15.80 24.95
CA THR A 15 -22.22 -14.34 24.77
C THR A 15 -21.06 -13.69 25.52
N ALA A 16 -20.55 -14.31 26.58
CA ALA A 16 -19.47 -13.74 27.37
C ALA A 16 -18.20 -13.49 26.56
N THR A 17 -17.82 -14.40 25.66
CA THR A 17 -16.67 -14.23 24.75
C THR A 17 -16.88 -13.09 23.77
N GLY A 18 -18.07 -13.00 23.18
CA GLY A 18 -18.39 -11.92 22.24
C GLY A 18 -18.41 -10.54 22.93
N ILE A 19 -18.91 -10.45 24.15
CA ILE A 19 -18.85 -9.21 24.95
C ILE A 19 -17.40 -8.86 25.29
N TYR A 20 -16.59 -9.83 25.67
CA TYR A 20 -15.18 -9.63 25.98
C TYR A 20 -14.41 -9.11 24.75
N ASP A 21 -14.57 -9.76 23.62
CA ASP A 21 -13.94 -9.33 22.35
C ASP A 21 -14.40 -7.92 21.94
N PHE A 22 -15.69 -7.63 22.07
CA PHE A 22 -16.22 -6.31 21.81
C PHE A 22 -15.61 -5.23 22.71
N VAL A 23 -15.44 -5.51 24.01
CA VAL A 23 -14.78 -4.58 24.93
C VAL A 23 -13.30 -4.39 24.60
N ILE A 24 -12.58 -5.45 24.19
CA ILE A 24 -11.19 -5.34 23.75
C ILE A 24 -11.09 -4.47 22.49
N ILE A 25 -11.94 -4.71 21.50
CA ILE A 25 -11.96 -3.92 20.27
C ILE A 25 -12.28 -2.44 20.56
N LEU A 26 -13.26 -2.17 21.43
CA LEU A 26 -13.60 -0.80 21.82
C LEU A 26 -12.43 -0.11 22.54
N ARG A 27 -11.75 -0.80 23.43
CA ARG A 27 -10.58 -0.27 24.14
C ARG A 27 -9.39 -0.09 23.21
N GLY A 28 -9.14 -1.05 22.34
CA GLY A 28 -8.08 -0.98 21.33
C GLY A 28 -8.27 0.19 20.36
N ASN A 29 -9.47 0.39 19.85
CA ASN A 29 -9.80 1.51 18.97
C ASN A 29 -9.74 2.88 19.66
N GLY A 30 -9.77 2.93 21.01
CA GLY A 30 -9.63 4.15 21.80
C GLY A 30 -8.18 4.58 22.06
N THR A 31 -7.19 3.71 21.87
CA THR A 31 -5.80 3.89 22.35
C THR A 31 -4.76 4.13 21.26
N GLY A 32 -5.09 4.85 20.22
CA GLY A 32 -4.06 5.38 19.29
C GLY A 32 -3.68 4.50 18.11
N HIS A 33 -4.31 3.35 17.91
CA HIS A 33 -4.15 2.52 16.71
C HIS A 33 -5.05 2.98 15.54
N ARG A 34 -5.32 4.28 15.45
CA ARG A 34 -6.10 4.84 14.34
C ARG A 34 -5.16 5.33 13.26
N VAL A 35 -5.32 4.79 12.07
CA VAL A 35 -4.74 5.39 10.87
C VAL A 35 -5.74 6.46 10.38
N THR A 36 -5.31 7.70 10.35
CA THR A 36 -6.10 8.79 9.77
C THR A 36 -5.52 9.09 8.40
N VAL A 37 -6.33 8.91 7.35
CA VAL A 37 -5.93 9.19 5.98
C VAL A 37 -6.60 10.50 5.55
N ASN A 38 -5.80 11.48 5.09
CA ASN A 38 -6.32 12.73 4.57
C ASN A 38 -6.65 12.57 3.07
N MET A 39 -7.92 12.28 2.77
CA MET A 39 -8.39 12.10 1.40
C MET A 39 -8.42 13.40 0.57
N ASN A 40 -8.07 14.51 1.15
CA ASN A 40 -8.07 15.82 0.48
C ASN A 40 -6.69 16.49 0.55
N SER A 41 -5.63 15.67 0.65
CA SER A 41 -4.26 16.15 0.58
C SER A 41 -3.86 16.58 -0.84
N ASP A 42 -2.79 17.34 -0.95
CA ASP A 42 -2.25 17.74 -2.24
C ASP A 42 -1.79 16.51 -3.05
N LEU A 43 -1.24 15.50 -2.38
CA LEU A 43 -0.87 14.23 -3.00
C LEU A 43 -2.10 13.53 -3.61
N THR A 44 -3.20 13.39 -2.85
CA THR A 44 -4.42 12.74 -3.37
C THR A 44 -4.98 13.48 -4.58
N ARG A 45 -5.00 14.82 -4.53
CA ARG A 45 -5.45 15.65 -5.66
C ARG A 45 -4.53 15.49 -6.87
N TRP A 46 -3.22 15.57 -6.66
CA TRP A 46 -2.26 15.40 -7.74
C TRP A 46 -2.40 14.03 -8.42
N LEU A 47 -2.52 12.96 -7.64
CA LEU A 47 -2.73 11.60 -8.18
C LEU A 47 -4.02 11.52 -9.00
N ALA A 48 -5.12 12.08 -8.51
CA ALA A 48 -6.41 12.05 -9.21
C ALA A 48 -6.40 12.88 -10.52
N ASP A 49 -5.61 13.95 -10.56
CA ASP A 49 -5.54 14.84 -11.73
C ASP A 49 -4.57 14.34 -12.81
N HIS A 50 -3.53 13.56 -12.44
CA HIS A 50 -2.45 13.17 -13.33
C HIS A 50 -2.44 11.70 -13.72
N LEU A 51 -3.01 10.80 -12.91
CA LEU A 51 -3.05 9.37 -13.20
C LEU A 51 -4.43 8.95 -13.70
N GLY A 52 -4.47 8.35 -14.88
CA GLY A 52 -5.66 7.81 -15.50
C GLY A 52 -5.86 6.32 -15.21
N LYS A 53 -6.91 5.75 -15.82
CA LYS A 53 -7.26 4.32 -15.64
C LYS A 53 -6.24 3.34 -16.26
N GLN A 54 -5.37 3.82 -17.13
CA GLN A 54 -4.34 3.02 -17.79
C GLN A 54 -3.00 3.11 -17.09
N ASP A 55 -2.87 4.04 -16.14
CA ASP A 55 -1.64 4.22 -15.38
C ASP A 55 -1.52 3.20 -14.27
N LEU A 56 -0.31 2.72 -14.07
CA LEU A 56 0.03 1.73 -13.06
C LEU A 56 1.14 2.30 -12.18
N LEU A 57 0.81 2.56 -10.92
CA LEU A 57 1.71 3.13 -9.92
C LEU A 57 2.36 2.03 -9.09
N LEU A 58 3.68 1.92 -9.13
CA LEU A 58 4.44 1.10 -8.20
C LEU A 58 4.60 1.84 -6.87
N THR A 59 4.21 1.19 -5.78
CA THR A 59 4.37 1.67 -4.40
C THR A 59 5.12 0.66 -3.57
N PRO A 60 5.73 1.04 -2.44
CA PRO A 60 6.17 0.09 -1.43
C PRO A 60 4.99 -0.79 -0.97
N GLU A 61 5.30 -2.04 -0.59
CA GLU A 61 4.32 -2.92 0.03
C GLU A 61 3.77 -2.30 1.32
N TYR A 62 2.57 -2.70 1.68
CA TYR A 62 1.90 -2.28 2.92
C TYR A 62 1.67 -0.76 3.06
N SER A 63 1.83 0.02 1.99
CA SER A 63 1.44 1.44 1.99
C SER A 63 -0.05 1.57 2.23
N MET A 64 -0.44 1.95 3.45
CA MET A 64 -1.82 2.26 3.85
C MET A 64 -1.98 3.76 4.06
N ASN A 65 -1.75 4.51 3.01
CA ASN A 65 -1.78 5.96 3.04
C ASN A 65 -2.80 6.52 2.03
N GLU A 66 -2.72 7.80 1.81
CA GLU A 66 -3.56 8.55 0.86
C GLU A 66 -3.46 8.00 -0.57
N VAL A 67 -2.32 7.41 -0.94
CA VAL A 67 -2.09 6.81 -2.26
C VAL A 67 -3.04 5.65 -2.51
N THR A 68 -3.12 4.70 -1.56
CA THR A 68 -4.02 3.55 -1.66
C THR A 68 -5.48 3.97 -1.76
N MET A 69 -5.85 5.07 -1.09
CA MET A 69 -7.22 5.55 -1.04
C MET A 69 -7.57 6.54 -2.17
N SER A 70 -6.59 6.96 -2.98
CA SER A 70 -6.82 7.91 -4.10
C SER A 70 -7.59 7.31 -5.27
N GLY A 71 -7.70 5.97 -5.34
CA GLY A 71 -8.38 5.27 -6.43
C GLY A 71 -7.50 5.00 -7.65
N VAL A 72 -6.20 5.30 -7.60
CA VAL A 72 -5.23 4.97 -8.65
C VAL A 72 -4.96 3.47 -8.67
N MET A 73 -4.60 2.94 -9.83
CA MET A 73 -4.26 1.52 -9.96
C MET A 73 -2.84 1.28 -9.43
N LEU A 74 -2.73 0.42 -8.43
CA LEU A 74 -1.45 0.06 -7.81
C LEU A 74 -0.90 -1.24 -8.39
N TYR A 75 0.43 -1.29 -8.61
CA TYR A 75 1.10 -2.50 -9.09
C TYR A 75 1.14 -3.59 -8.01
N CYS A 76 1.53 -3.26 -6.80
CA CYS A 76 1.65 -4.22 -5.70
C CYS A 76 0.72 -3.87 -4.52
N GLY A 77 0.69 -2.65 -4.01
CA GLY A 77 -0.20 -2.21 -2.93
C GLY A 77 -0.19 -3.12 -1.69
N TRP A 78 -1.34 -3.26 -1.05
CA TRP A 78 -1.50 -4.16 0.11
C TRP A 78 -1.80 -5.59 -0.37
N PRO A 79 -0.85 -6.53 -0.29
CA PRO A 79 -0.95 -7.84 -0.94
C PRO A 79 -2.04 -8.75 -0.34
N TYR A 80 -2.42 -8.53 0.92
CA TYR A 80 -3.38 -9.38 1.62
C TYR A 80 -4.72 -9.55 0.87
N TYR A 81 -5.25 -8.47 0.32
CA TYR A 81 -6.53 -8.52 -0.40
C TYR A 81 -6.43 -9.33 -1.69
N ALA A 82 -5.37 -9.16 -2.46
CA ALA A 82 -5.13 -9.91 -3.68
C ALA A 82 -4.86 -11.40 -3.37
N TRP A 83 -4.03 -11.68 -2.37
CA TRP A 83 -3.75 -13.02 -1.88
C TRP A 83 -5.03 -13.73 -1.40
N SER A 84 -5.88 -13.09 -0.61
CA SER A 84 -7.13 -13.67 -0.12
C SER A 84 -8.13 -13.97 -1.24
N ALA A 85 -8.02 -13.28 -2.38
CA ALA A 85 -8.79 -13.55 -3.59
C ALA A 85 -8.16 -14.62 -4.51
N GLY A 86 -7.03 -15.23 -4.09
CA GLY A 86 -6.37 -16.33 -4.80
C GLY A 86 -5.36 -15.90 -5.87
N TYR A 87 -4.96 -14.62 -5.89
CA TYR A 87 -3.92 -14.15 -6.81
C TYR A 87 -2.52 -14.44 -6.24
N ASP A 88 -1.58 -14.75 -7.12
CA ASP A 88 -0.16 -14.84 -6.76
C ASP A 88 0.40 -13.43 -6.57
N THR A 89 0.66 -13.07 -5.31
CA THR A 89 1.24 -11.77 -4.96
C THR A 89 2.75 -11.80 -4.89
N ASN A 90 3.38 -12.99 -4.79
CA ASN A 90 4.83 -13.12 -4.65
C ASN A 90 5.55 -12.62 -5.90
N TYR A 91 5.06 -12.97 -7.09
CA TYR A 91 5.66 -12.51 -8.35
C TYR A 91 5.79 -10.98 -8.40
N ARG A 92 4.72 -10.26 -8.09
CA ARG A 92 4.74 -8.79 -8.11
C ARG A 92 5.61 -8.19 -7.00
N ALA A 93 5.63 -8.80 -5.83
CA ALA A 93 6.51 -8.39 -4.74
C ALA A 93 7.98 -8.55 -5.12
N ASP A 94 8.36 -9.68 -5.73
CA ASP A 94 9.73 -9.92 -6.20
C ASP A 94 10.15 -8.90 -7.28
N ARG A 95 9.25 -8.61 -8.24
CA ARG A 95 9.51 -7.60 -9.28
C ARG A 95 9.61 -6.19 -8.70
N ALA A 96 8.79 -5.85 -7.70
CA ALA A 96 8.91 -4.58 -6.99
C ALA A 96 10.28 -4.43 -6.31
N VAL A 97 10.73 -5.47 -5.61
CA VAL A 97 12.08 -5.50 -5.01
C VAL A 97 13.15 -5.32 -6.07
N GLU A 98 13.08 -6.03 -7.20
CA GLU A 98 14.02 -5.92 -8.31
C GLU A 98 14.11 -4.47 -8.84
N ILE A 99 12.98 -3.78 -9.00
CA ILE A 99 12.93 -2.39 -9.45
C ILE A 99 13.58 -1.45 -8.41
N TYR A 100 13.18 -1.54 -7.15
CA TYR A 100 13.68 -0.65 -6.11
C TYR A 100 15.17 -0.87 -5.78
N THR A 101 15.68 -2.08 -5.97
CA THR A 101 17.08 -2.44 -5.69
C THR A 101 17.97 -2.57 -6.94
N ALA A 102 17.45 -2.22 -8.12
CA ALA A 102 18.20 -2.26 -9.37
C ALA A 102 19.48 -1.40 -9.29
N THR A 103 20.60 -1.97 -9.72
CA THR A 103 21.90 -1.29 -9.77
C THR A 103 22.32 -0.92 -11.19
N ASP A 104 21.55 -1.35 -12.18
CA ASP A 104 21.81 -1.12 -13.60
C ASP A 104 20.58 -0.50 -14.27
N GLU A 105 20.81 0.60 -15.01
CA GLU A 105 19.73 1.35 -15.69
C GLU A 105 19.02 0.50 -16.75
N SER A 106 19.74 -0.32 -17.48
CA SER A 106 19.14 -1.15 -18.55
C SER A 106 18.22 -2.22 -17.99
N VAL A 107 18.58 -2.81 -16.85
CA VAL A 107 17.73 -3.75 -16.12
C VAL A 107 16.49 -3.03 -15.58
N LEU A 108 16.68 -1.88 -14.92
CA LEU A 108 15.58 -1.06 -14.38
C LEU A 108 14.55 -0.72 -15.48
N ARG A 109 15.01 -0.19 -16.61
CA ARG A 109 14.12 0.15 -17.74
C ARG A 109 13.42 -1.07 -18.33
N SER A 110 14.12 -2.20 -18.43
CA SER A 110 13.56 -3.44 -18.98
C SER A 110 12.42 -3.97 -18.11
N VAL A 111 12.64 -4.06 -16.80
CA VAL A 111 11.65 -4.58 -15.84
C VAL A 111 10.42 -3.66 -15.78
N VAL A 112 10.64 -2.35 -15.68
CA VAL A 112 9.56 -1.35 -15.64
C VAL A 112 8.70 -1.43 -16.89
N LYS A 113 9.32 -1.59 -18.08
CA LYS A 113 8.62 -1.73 -19.36
C LYS A 113 7.86 -3.05 -19.47
N GLU A 114 8.47 -4.16 -19.04
CA GLU A 114 7.85 -5.49 -19.04
C GLU A 114 6.58 -5.50 -18.20
N GLU A 115 6.66 -4.91 -16.99
CA GLU A 115 5.56 -4.84 -16.04
C GLU A 115 4.56 -3.69 -16.34
N LYS A 116 4.83 -2.87 -17.35
CA LYS A 116 3.99 -1.73 -17.77
C LYS A 116 3.74 -0.72 -16.64
N ILE A 117 4.72 -0.53 -15.79
CA ILE A 117 4.66 0.45 -14.70
C ILE A 117 4.86 1.84 -15.30
N THR A 118 3.92 2.74 -15.08
CA THR A 118 3.95 4.11 -15.63
C THR A 118 4.48 5.13 -14.64
N TYR A 119 4.38 4.83 -13.34
CA TYR A 119 4.90 5.67 -12.28
C TYR A 119 5.52 4.83 -11.17
N ILE A 120 6.59 5.35 -10.56
CA ILE A 120 7.25 4.77 -9.38
C ILE A 120 7.14 5.78 -8.24
N LEU A 121 6.59 5.36 -7.11
CA LEU A 121 6.55 6.13 -5.88
C LEU A 121 7.64 5.67 -4.94
N PHE A 122 8.42 6.63 -4.45
CA PHE A 122 9.35 6.45 -3.36
C PHE A 122 8.78 7.08 -2.09
N GLU A 123 8.81 6.35 -0.99
CA GLU A 123 8.39 6.83 0.33
C GLU A 123 9.53 6.65 1.33
N GLU A 124 10.00 7.76 1.92
CA GLU A 124 11.05 7.77 2.94
C GLU A 124 10.59 7.01 4.20
N GLY A 125 11.46 6.19 4.76
CA GLY A 125 11.14 5.33 5.89
C GLY A 125 10.36 4.06 5.52
N SER A 126 10.13 3.79 4.23
CA SER A 126 9.53 2.55 3.78
C SER A 126 10.47 1.37 3.96
N GLU A 127 9.91 0.14 3.88
CA GLU A 127 10.72 -1.09 3.99
C GLU A 127 11.80 -1.22 2.91
N PHE A 128 11.64 -0.57 1.75
CA PHE A 128 12.62 -0.60 0.67
C PHE A 128 13.84 0.26 0.97
N GLU A 129 13.71 1.33 1.74
CA GLU A 129 14.87 2.09 2.21
C GLU A 129 15.80 1.23 3.06
N GLN A 130 15.26 0.28 3.82
CA GLN A 130 16.04 -0.69 4.61
C GLN A 130 16.69 -1.78 3.75
N LYS A 131 16.21 -2.01 2.52
CA LYS A 131 16.69 -3.03 1.57
C LYS A 131 17.69 -2.47 0.53
N GLU A 132 18.42 -1.42 0.84
CA GLU A 132 19.37 -0.79 -0.09
C GLU A 132 18.71 -0.24 -1.37
N CYS A 133 17.56 0.40 -1.22
CA CYS A 133 16.85 1.03 -2.32
C CYS A 133 17.75 2.02 -3.08
N GLN A 134 17.78 1.89 -4.40
CA GLN A 134 18.60 2.70 -5.31
C GLN A 134 17.79 3.89 -5.86
N GLU A 135 17.21 4.73 -5.00
CA GLU A 135 16.49 5.93 -5.45
C GLU A 135 17.35 6.82 -6.34
N ALA A 136 18.66 6.89 -6.08
CA ALA A 136 19.59 7.65 -6.92
C ALA A 136 19.54 7.19 -8.38
N LEU A 137 19.50 5.87 -8.64
CA LEU A 137 19.37 5.34 -10.00
C LEU A 137 18.01 5.66 -10.60
N ILE A 138 16.92 5.49 -9.83
CA ILE A 138 15.56 5.80 -10.28
C ILE A 138 15.44 7.27 -10.69
N SER A 139 15.98 8.19 -9.85
CA SER A 139 15.96 9.63 -10.12
C SER A 139 16.86 10.08 -11.29
N GLN A 140 17.90 9.31 -11.61
CA GLN A 140 18.74 9.54 -12.79
C GLN A 140 18.10 9.01 -14.08
N THR A 141 17.31 7.93 -13.95
CA THR A 141 16.71 7.22 -15.07
C THR A 141 15.37 7.81 -15.51
N PHE A 142 14.58 8.31 -14.55
CA PHE A 142 13.21 8.76 -14.76
C PHE A 142 12.98 10.19 -14.25
N GLU A 143 12.03 10.89 -14.87
CA GLU A 143 11.68 12.24 -14.50
C GLU A 143 10.90 12.27 -13.17
N LYS A 144 11.37 13.08 -12.20
CA LYS A 144 10.61 13.37 -11.00
C LYS A 144 9.47 14.33 -11.31
N VAL A 145 8.22 13.89 -11.20
CA VAL A 145 7.02 14.65 -11.55
C VAL A 145 6.27 15.20 -10.34
N TYR A 146 6.52 14.65 -9.15
CA TYR A 146 5.89 15.11 -7.93
C TYR A 146 6.80 14.90 -6.71
N GLU A 147 6.70 15.81 -5.75
CA GLU A 147 7.35 15.71 -4.44
C GLU A 147 6.48 16.40 -3.38
N THR A 148 6.27 15.76 -2.23
CA THR A 148 5.56 16.37 -1.10
C THR A 148 6.41 17.49 -0.46
N GLU A 149 5.77 18.46 0.21
CA GLU A 149 6.47 19.58 0.86
C GLU A 149 7.50 19.10 1.91
N ASP A 150 7.21 18.02 2.62
CA ASP A 150 8.10 17.38 3.59
C ASP A 150 9.15 16.47 2.93
N ARG A 151 9.12 16.34 1.59
CA ARG A 151 9.98 15.50 0.75
C ARG A 151 9.95 14.01 1.06
N ARG A 152 8.96 13.55 1.80
CA ARG A 152 8.85 12.14 2.17
C ARG A 152 8.36 11.27 1.03
N ILE A 153 7.53 11.81 0.14
CA ILE A 153 7.00 11.08 -1.01
C ILE A 153 7.48 11.76 -2.29
N ARG A 154 8.05 10.99 -3.19
CA ARG A 154 8.51 11.40 -4.52
C ARG A 154 7.94 10.45 -5.55
N ILE A 155 7.47 11.00 -6.69
CA ILE A 155 6.91 10.20 -7.78
C ILE A 155 7.70 10.47 -9.05
N TYR A 156 8.08 9.39 -9.71
CA TYR A 156 8.85 9.37 -10.94
C TYR A 156 8.00 8.82 -12.07
N LYS A 157 7.97 9.49 -13.23
CA LYS A 157 7.28 9.05 -14.45
C LYS A 157 8.24 8.19 -15.28
N THR A 158 7.80 6.98 -15.67
CA THR A 158 8.66 6.00 -16.32
C THR A 158 8.51 5.94 -17.84
N ILE A 159 7.44 6.53 -18.37
CA ILE A 159 7.15 6.58 -19.81
C ILE A 159 7.41 8.00 -20.30
N ASP A 160 8.23 8.13 -21.33
CA ASP A 160 8.37 9.40 -22.05
C ASP A 160 7.09 9.63 -22.86
N ASP A 161 6.58 10.86 -22.86
CA ASP A 161 5.47 11.25 -23.73
C ASP A 161 5.99 11.19 -25.19
N GLU A 162 5.51 10.20 -25.99
CA GLU A 162 5.76 10.13 -27.43
C GLU A 162 4.93 11.18 -28.18
#